data_84a2c5998200ac996c1545eb9b6bbe10
#
_entry.id   84a2c5998200ac996c1545eb9b6bbe10
#
_cell.length_a   1.000
_cell.length_b   1.000
_cell.length_c   1.000
_cell.angle_alpha   90.00
_cell.angle_beta   90.00
_cell.angle_gamma   90.00
#
_symmetry.space_group_name_H-M   'P 1'
#
loop_
_entity.id
_entity.type
_entity.pdbx_description
1 polymer ?
#
loop_
_entity_poly.entity_id
_entity_poly.type
_entity_poly.pdbx_seq_one_letter_code
_entity_poly.pdbx_strand_id
1 'polypeptide(L)'
;MNAIVKVARIAAVLMIAVLLPACKNKSAYLYFETLPAEGWHQDSVLRYVITSEDSTGVGDVLFHIRHTPAYPYQNMWLFVTRTTGDETQRDTLELYLADGRGAWLGNGKNGLITMPVIYDEQVRLGGDTMTITIQHGMRDSMLRGVQDVGVELTIF
;
A
#
# COMPACT_ATOMS: atom_id res chain seq x y z
N MET A 1 -56.32 7.03 6.06
CA MET A 1 -55.62 6.67 4.81
C MET A 1 -54.22 7.31 4.65
N ASN A 2 -53.99 8.52 5.14
CA ASN A 2 -52.70 9.24 4.93
C ASN A 2 -51.54 8.80 5.83
N ALA A 3 -51.78 8.26 7.02
CA ALA A 3 -50.73 7.84 7.94
C ALA A 3 -50.08 6.52 7.51
N ILE A 4 -50.87 5.55 7.08
CA ILE A 4 -50.39 4.22 6.63
C ILE A 4 -49.53 4.36 5.36
N VAL A 5 -49.92 5.23 4.42
CA VAL A 5 -49.17 5.49 3.20
C VAL A 5 -47.82 6.19 3.49
N LYS A 6 -47.78 7.08 4.48
CA LYS A 6 -46.53 7.72 4.92
C LYS A 6 -45.59 6.74 5.58
N VAL A 7 -46.09 5.86 6.46
CA VAL A 7 -45.28 4.82 7.10
C VAL A 7 -44.75 3.82 6.08
N ALA A 8 -45.57 3.38 5.13
CA ALA A 8 -45.14 2.48 4.06
C ALA A 8 -44.04 3.11 3.15
N ARG A 9 -44.16 4.42 2.85
CA ARG A 9 -43.11 5.13 2.06
C ARG A 9 -41.81 5.29 2.83
N ILE A 10 -41.85 5.58 4.12
CA ILE A 10 -40.65 5.68 4.97
C ILE A 10 -40.01 4.31 5.11
N ALA A 11 -40.76 3.24 5.30
CA ALA A 11 -40.27 1.87 5.36
C ALA A 11 -39.62 1.43 4.03
N ALA A 12 -40.19 1.80 2.88
CA ALA A 12 -39.65 1.51 1.57
C ALA A 12 -38.33 2.27 1.32
N VAL A 13 -38.23 3.53 1.73
CA VAL A 13 -36.97 4.33 1.60
C VAL A 13 -35.89 3.80 2.53
N LEU A 14 -36.22 3.39 3.76
CA LEU A 14 -35.28 2.75 4.67
C LEU A 14 -34.79 1.39 4.16
N MET A 15 -35.64 0.62 3.49
CA MET A 15 -35.30 -0.69 2.94
C MET A 15 -34.36 -0.57 1.72
N ILE A 16 -34.49 0.48 0.92
CA ILE A 16 -33.59 0.75 -0.23
C ILE A 16 -32.21 1.18 0.26
N ALA A 17 -32.13 1.92 1.37
CA ALA A 17 -30.85 2.37 1.93
C ALA A 17 -29.95 1.22 2.44
N VAL A 18 -30.52 0.05 2.77
CA VAL A 18 -29.79 -1.13 3.26
C VAL A 18 -29.19 -1.95 2.11
N LEU A 19 -29.62 -1.72 0.86
CA LEU A 19 -29.19 -2.49 -0.31
C LEU A 19 -28.00 -1.88 -1.08
N LEU A 20 -27.39 -0.81 -0.56
CA LEU A 20 -26.15 -0.32 -1.16
C LEU A 20 -25.02 -1.29 -0.84
N PRO A 21 -24.50 -2.07 -1.80
CA PRO A 21 -23.33 -2.86 -1.57
C PRO A 21 -22.19 -1.88 -1.25
N ALA A 22 -21.67 -1.92 -0.03
CA ALA A 22 -20.41 -1.28 0.28
C ALA A 22 -19.37 -2.04 -0.54
N CYS A 23 -18.95 -1.50 -1.68
CA CYS A 23 -17.76 -1.95 -2.39
C CYS A 23 -16.59 -1.77 -1.42
N LYS A 24 -16.26 -2.83 -0.69
CA LYS A 24 -15.02 -2.87 0.09
C LYS A 24 -13.93 -3.35 -0.86
N ASN A 25 -12.97 -2.47 -1.11
CA ASN A 25 -11.71 -2.89 -1.72
C ASN A 25 -11.17 -4.06 -0.90
N LYS A 26 -10.87 -5.16 -1.56
CA LYS A 26 -10.36 -6.36 -0.91
C LYS A 26 -8.85 -6.36 -1.06
N SER A 27 -8.13 -6.39 0.06
CA SER A 27 -6.69 -6.71 0.01
C SER A 27 -6.54 -8.17 -0.45
N ALA A 28 -6.03 -8.35 -1.65
CA ALA A 28 -5.79 -9.66 -2.26
C ALA A 28 -4.42 -10.19 -1.89
N TYR A 29 -3.45 -9.30 -1.69
CA TYR A 29 -2.10 -9.61 -1.28
C TYR A 29 -1.63 -8.55 -0.28
N LEU A 30 -1.00 -8.96 0.79
CA LEU A 30 -0.30 -8.07 1.74
C LEU A 30 0.84 -8.84 2.38
N TYR A 31 2.05 -8.40 2.11
CA TYR A 31 3.24 -9.00 2.71
C TYR A 31 4.22 -7.92 3.14
N PHE A 32 4.81 -8.08 4.33
CA PHE A 32 5.84 -7.22 4.88
C PHE A 32 7.15 -7.97 4.99
N GLU A 33 8.21 -7.42 4.41
CA GLU A 33 9.58 -7.87 4.63
C GLU A 33 10.15 -7.11 5.82
N THR A 34 10.54 -7.84 6.87
CA THR A 34 11.15 -7.26 8.05
C THR A 34 12.64 -7.10 7.83
N LEU A 35 13.13 -5.91 8.09
CA LEU A 35 14.54 -5.55 7.89
C LEU A 35 15.38 -5.89 9.14
N PRO A 36 16.69 -6.12 8.97
CA PRO A 36 17.60 -6.31 10.09
C PRO A 36 17.61 -5.11 11.05
N ALA A 37 17.85 -5.37 12.34
CA ALA A 37 17.89 -4.33 13.36
C ALA A 37 18.98 -3.26 13.12
N GLU A 38 20.04 -3.65 12.41
CA GLU A 38 21.13 -2.76 12.01
C GLU A 38 20.71 -1.73 10.98
N GLY A 39 19.65 -2.03 10.21
CA GLY A 39 19.09 -1.21 9.15
C GLY A 39 18.97 -1.93 7.80
N TRP A 40 18.53 -1.20 6.81
CA TRP A 40 18.41 -1.66 5.42
C TRP A 40 19.70 -1.33 4.66
N HIS A 41 20.41 -2.37 4.22
CA HIS A 41 21.64 -2.18 3.44
C HIS A 41 21.31 -1.76 1.99
N GLN A 42 22.09 -0.84 1.42
CA GLN A 42 21.88 -0.31 0.07
C GLN A 42 21.84 -1.38 -1.04
N ASP A 43 22.56 -2.49 -0.87
CA ASP A 43 22.59 -3.60 -1.83
C ASP A 43 21.50 -4.65 -1.55
N SER A 44 20.72 -4.49 -0.48
CA SER A 44 19.61 -5.41 -0.15
C SER A 44 18.39 -5.07 -0.98
N VAL A 45 18.04 -5.96 -1.90
CA VAL A 45 16.85 -5.86 -2.74
C VAL A 45 15.76 -6.71 -2.13
N LEU A 46 14.66 -6.06 -1.72
CA LEU A 46 13.46 -6.74 -1.24
C LEU A 46 12.67 -7.25 -2.44
N ARG A 47 12.11 -8.45 -2.33
CA ARG A 47 11.40 -9.10 -3.43
C ARG A 47 10.03 -9.59 -2.99
N TYR A 48 9.00 -9.20 -3.71
CA TYR A 48 7.61 -9.58 -3.51
C TYR A 48 7.11 -10.31 -4.75
N VAL A 49 6.43 -11.44 -4.56
CA VAL A 49 5.87 -12.23 -5.65
C VAL A 49 4.38 -12.36 -5.42
N ILE A 50 3.60 -11.77 -6.30
CA ILE A 50 2.13 -11.82 -6.31
C ILE A 50 1.73 -12.83 -7.38
N THR A 51 1.11 -13.93 -6.97
CA THR A 51 0.77 -15.03 -7.87
C THR A 51 -0.49 -14.74 -8.68
N SER A 52 -0.71 -15.52 -9.72
CA SER A 52 -1.89 -15.40 -10.58
C SER A 52 -3.22 -15.60 -9.85
N GLU A 53 -3.23 -16.35 -8.76
CA GLU A 53 -4.43 -16.58 -7.93
C GLU A 53 -4.86 -15.30 -7.20
N ASP A 54 -3.89 -14.45 -6.87
CA ASP A 54 -4.10 -13.18 -6.16
C ASP A 54 -4.30 -12.00 -7.12
N SER A 55 -4.02 -12.17 -8.43
CA SER A 55 -3.78 -11.08 -9.37
C SER A 55 -4.73 -11.09 -10.58
N THR A 56 -6.03 -11.20 -10.36
CA THR A 56 -7.03 -11.07 -11.42
C THR A 56 -7.97 -9.89 -11.19
N GLY A 57 -8.22 -9.09 -12.22
CA GLY A 57 -9.12 -7.94 -12.13
C GLY A 57 -8.43 -6.59 -12.32
N VAL A 58 -8.95 -5.58 -11.65
CA VAL A 58 -8.36 -4.23 -11.56
C VAL A 58 -8.10 -3.91 -10.10
N GLY A 59 -6.95 -3.37 -9.81
CA GLY A 59 -6.57 -3.08 -8.44
C GLY A 59 -5.48 -2.02 -8.33
N ASP A 60 -5.17 -1.61 -7.09
CA ASP A 60 -4.09 -0.70 -6.77
C ASP A 60 -2.96 -1.44 -6.08
N VAL A 61 -1.74 -1.07 -6.42
CA VAL A 61 -0.53 -1.51 -5.73
C VAL A 61 -0.08 -0.41 -4.77
N LEU A 62 0.01 -0.77 -3.49
CA LEU A 62 0.46 0.14 -2.44
C LEU A 62 1.76 -0.37 -1.82
N PHE A 63 2.62 0.58 -1.46
CA PHE A 63 3.75 0.31 -0.58
C PHE A 63 3.45 0.80 0.83
N HIS A 64 3.91 0.05 1.82
CA HIS A 64 3.81 0.41 3.22
C HIS A 64 5.22 0.53 3.79
N ILE A 65 5.61 1.74 4.17
CA ILE A 65 6.88 1.96 4.86
C ILE A 65 6.58 2.03 6.36
N ARG A 66 7.19 1.13 7.13
CA ARG A 66 7.12 1.17 8.59
C ARG A 66 8.47 1.55 9.14
N HIS A 67 8.52 2.67 9.84
CA HIS A 67 9.73 3.23 10.41
C HIS A 67 9.52 3.70 11.85
N THR A 68 10.59 3.83 12.59
CA THR A 68 10.61 4.42 13.92
C THR A 68 10.86 5.93 13.84
N PRO A 69 10.59 6.70 14.92
CA PRO A 69 11.00 8.11 14.99
C PRO A 69 12.51 8.35 14.87
N ALA A 70 13.33 7.30 14.96
CA ALA A 70 14.77 7.37 14.77
C ALA A 70 15.20 7.38 13.30
N TYR A 71 14.28 7.23 12.36
CA TYR A 71 14.57 7.42 10.93
C TYR A 71 15.06 8.86 10.68
N PRO A 72 16.24 9.06 10.04
CA PRO A 72 16.92 10.37 10.09
C PRO A 72 16.46 11.37 9.02
N TYR A 73 15.57 10.98 8.08
CA TYR A 73 15.19 11.81 6.94
C TYR A 73 13.68 12.07 6.89
N GLN A 74 13.29 13.14 6.20
CA GLN A 74 11.88 13.46 5.94
C GLN A 74 11.33 12.75 4.69
N ASN A 75 12.22 12.23 3.85
CA ASN A 75 11.88 11.53 2.61
C ASN A 75 12.64 10.19 2.52
N MET A 76 12.24 9.39 1.54
CA MET A 76 12.90 8.15 1.17
C MET A 76 12.89 8.00 -0.35
N TRP A 77 14.04 7.74 -0.92
CA TRP A 77 14.16 7.37 -2.32
C TRP A 77 14.15 5.86 -2.47
N LEU A 78 13.35 5.36 -3.40
CA LEU A 78 13.24 3.94 -3.73
C LEU A 78 13.49 3.72 -5.22
N PHE A 79 14.25 2.68 -5.54
CA PHE A 79 14.31 2.10 -6.87
C PHE A 79 13.37 0.89 -6.88
N VAL A 80 12.41 0.92 -7.79
CA VAL A 80 11.38 -0.11 -7.92
C VAL A 80 11.49 -0.75 -9.29
N THR A 81 11.46 -2.07 -9.35
CA THR A 81 11.26 -2.79 -10.60
C THR A 81 10.04 -3.67 -10.46
N ARG A 82 9.07 -3.51 -11.36
CA ARG A 82 7.90 -4.37 -11.50
C ARG A 82 8.01 -5.18 -12.78
N THR A 83 7.84 -6.49 -12.67
CA THR A 83 7.80 -7.41 -13.82
C THR A 83 6.48 -8.17 -13.78
N THR A 84 5.73 -8.15 -14.88
CA THR A 84 4.47 -8.88 -15.05
C THR A 84 4.53 -9.58 -16.41
N GLY A 85 4.52 -10.90 -16.42
CA GLY A 85 4.81 -11.67 -17.64
C GLY A 85 6.17 -11.26 -18.22
N ASP A 86 6.19 -10.81 -19.47
CA ASP A 86 7.38 -10.36 -20.20
C ASP A 86 7.64 -8.84 -20.06
N GLU A 87 6.72 -8.10 -19.40
CA GLU A 87 6.83 -6.65 -19.26
C GLU A 87 7.60 -6.29 -17.99
N THR A 88 8.58 -5.39 -18.12
CA THR A 88 9.35 -4.86 -16.99
C THR A 88 9.33 -3.35 -16.99
N GLN A 89 8.87 -2.78 -15.87
CA GLN A 89 8.86 -1.35 -15.57
C GLN A 89 9.89 -1.05 -14.47
N ARG A 90 10.60 0.07 -14.60
CA ARG A 90 11.55 0.56 -13.59
C ARG A 90 11.24 2.00 -13.24
N ASP A 91 11.12 2.27 -11.95
CA ASP A 91 10.75 3.57 -11.42
C ASP A 91 11.71 4.01 -10.32
N THR A 92 11.88 5.32 -10.22
CA THR A 92 12.55 5.95 -9.08
C THR A 92 11.53 6.82 -8.38
N LEU A 93 11.24 6.51 -7.12
CA LEU A 93 10.20 7.18 -6.33
C LEU A 93 10.83 7.98 -5.21
N GLU A 94 10.33 9.18 -4.99
CA GLU A 94 10.56 9.95 -3.78
C GLU A 94 9.30 9.90 -2.91
N LEU A 95 9.42 9.32 -1.73
CA LEU A 95 8.35 9.26 -0.74
C LEU A 95 8.59 10.29 0.34
N TYR A 96 7.60 11.12 0.65
CA TYR A 96 7.66 12.03 1.80
C TYR A 96 7.07 11.33 3.01
N LEU A 97 7.89 11.12 4.03
CA LEU A 97 7.52 10.46 5.30
C LEU A 97 7.18 11.47 6.40
N ALA A 98 7.63 12.72 6.25
CA ALA A 98 7.31 13.83 7.13
C ALA A 98 6.90 15.08 6.33
N ASP A 99 6.15 15.95 6.99
CA ASP A 99 5.79 17.26 6.43
C ASP A 99 6.97 18.26 6.54
N GLY A 100 6.79 19.46 5.98
CA GLY A 100 7.80 20.52 6.01
C GLY A 100 8.16 21.05 7.41
N ARG A 101 7.45 20.62 8.45
CA ARG A 101 7.72 20.95 9.86
C ARG A 101 8.39 19.79 10.60
N GLY A 102 8.58 18.66 9.92
CA GLY A 102 9.17 17.45 10.48
C GLY A 102 8.17 16.54 11.23
N ALA A 103 6.87 16.80 11.11
CA ALA A 103 5.86 15.90 11.65
C ALA A 103 5.66 14.70 10.71
N TRP A 104 5.70 13.49 11.26
CA TRP A 104 5.51 12.27 10.49
C TRP A 104 4.11 12.19 9.88
N LEU A 105 4.01 11.85 8.60
CA LEU A 105 2.77 11.76 7.82
C LEU A 105 2.19 10.38 8.07
N GLY A 106 2.45 9.45 8.50
CA GLY A 106 1.81 8.13 8.67
C GLY A 106 1.00 7.99 9.95
N ASN A 107 0.48 6.81 10.16
CA ASN A 107 -0.24 6.44 11.36
C ASN A 107 0.74 5.84 12.38
N GLY A 108 0.94 6.52 13.51
CA GLY A 108 1.82 6.08 14.59
C GLY A 108 1.11 5.19 15.60
N LYS A 109 1.70 4.03 15.90
CA LYS A 109 1.25 3.15 17.00
C LYS A 109 2.45 2.47 17.64
N ASN A 110 2.55 2.53 18.98
CA ASN A 110 3.61 1.86 19.76
C ASN A 110 5.04 2.22 19.30
N GLY A 111 5.28 3.48 18.90
CA GLY A 111 6.58 3.92 18.43
C GLY A 111 6.94 3.51 17.00
N LEU A 112 6.00 2.92 16.28
CA LEU A 112 6.14 2.58 14.86
C LEU A 112 5.18 3.43 14.03
N ILE A 113 5.68 4.05 12.98
CA ILE A 113 4.92 4.87 12.04
C ILE A 113 4.76 4.10 10.76
N THR A 114 3.52 3.93 10.31
CA THR A 114 3.19 3.25 9.05
C THR A 114 2.71 4.28 8.04
N MET A 115 3.40 4.38 6.92
CA MET A 115 3.08 5.25 5.80
C MET A 115 2.66 4.41 4.59
N PRO A 116 1.36 4.34 4.26
CA PRO A 116 0.90 3.75 3.00
C PRO A 116 1.12 4.75 1.85
N VAL A 117 1.61 4.26 0.72
CA VAL A 117 1.85 5.04 -0.49
C VAL A 117 1.30 4.27 -1.68
N ILE A 118 0.44 4.89 -2.47
CA ILE A 118 -0.03 4.30 -3.72
C ILE A 118 1.13 4.36 -4.72
N TYR A 119 1.54 3.19 -5.20
CA TYR A 119 2.59 3.05 -6.21
C TYR A 119 2.01 3.09 -7.61
N ASP A 120 0.95 2.35 -7.86
CA ASP A 120 0.29 2.29 -9.16
C ASP A 120 -1.22 2.07 -8.97
N GLU A 121 -2.02 2.83 -9.69
CA GLU A 121 -3.48 2.80 -9.61
C GLU A 121 -4.07 2.08 -10.81
N GLN A 122 -5.19 1.38 -10.57
CA GLN A 122 -5.99 0.72 -11.60
C GLN A 122 -5.18 -0.24 -12.49
N VAL A 123 -4.23 -0.93 -11.89
CA VAL A 123 -3.42 -1.95 -12.57
C VAL A 123 -4.32 -3.06 -13.06
N ARG A 124 -4.24 -3.39 -14.33
CA ARG A 124 -4.93 -4.55 -14.90
C ARG A 124 -4.12 -5.80 -14.62
N LEU A 125 -4.76 -6.74 -13.94
CA LEU A 125 -4.16 -7.99 -13.54
C LEU A 125 -4.71 -9.10 -14.45
N GLY A 126 -3.86 -9.58 -15.34
CA GLY A 126 -4.24 -10.58 -16.34
C GLY A 126 -4.15 -12.03 -15.87
N GLY A 127 -3.88 -12.27 -14.59
CA GLY A 127 -3.60 -13.60 -14.05
C GLY A 127 -2.13 -14.03 -14.17
N ASP A 128 -1.26 -13.15 -14.65
CA ASP A 128 0.19 -13.39 -14.66
C ASP A 128 0.82 -13.13 -13.27
N THR A 129 1.91 -13.81 -13.00
CA THR A 129 2.69 -13.54 -11.80
C THR A 129 3.35 -12.16 -11.91
N MET A 130 3.09 -11.31 -10.92
CA MET A 130 3.76 -10.02 -10.77
C MET A 130 4.89 -10.13 -9.75
N THR A 131 6.09 -9.72 -10.14
CA THR A 131 7.22 -9.57 -9.22
C THR A 131 7.53 -8.10 -9.04
N ILE A 132 7.62 -7.65 -7.78
CA ILE A 132 8.06 -6.30 -7.41
C ILE A 132 9.35 -6.43 -6.63
N THR A 133 10.37 -5.69 -7.04
CA THR A 133 11.61 -5.54 -6.28
C THR A 133 11.77 -4.10 -5.84
N ILE A 134 12.19 -3.90 -4.58
CA ILE A 134 12.37 -2.58 -3.98
C ILE A 134 13.74 -2.49 -3.34
N GLN A 135 14.46 -1.42 -3.63
CA GLN A 135 15.76 -1.09 -3.06
C GLN A 135 15.76 0.38 -2.67
N HIS A 136 16.36 0.75 -1.53
CA HIS A 136 16.45 2.17 -1.19
C HIS A 136 17.52 2.88 -2.02
N GLY A 137 17.22 4.11 -2.44
CA GLY A 137 18.11 4.99 -3.18
C GLY A 137 18.74 6.10 -2.32
N MET A 138 18.75 5.92 -0.99
CA MET A 138 19.36 6.86 -0.06
C MET A 138 20.90 6.78 -0.14
N ARG A 139 21.59 7.88 0.25
CA ARG A 139 23.06 7.95 0.21
C ARG A 139 23.73 7.09 1.27
N ASP A 140 23.03 6.80 2.36
CA ASP A 140 23.56 5.95 3.43
C ASP A 140 23.63 4.50 2.95
N SER A 141 24.77 3.86 3.13
CA SER A 141 24.93 2.43 2.81
C SER A 141 24.08 1.55 3.75
N MET A 142 23.82 2.00 4.97
CA MET A 142 22.98 1.33 5.96
C MET A 142 21.91 2.31 6.45
N LEU A 143 20.69 2.17 5.94
CA LEU A 143 19.56 3.03 6.26
C LEU A 143 18.87 2.55 7.53
N ARG A 144 19.09 3.26 8.63
CA ARG A 144 18.55 2.91 9.96
C ARG A 144 17.15 3.45 10.15
N GLY A 145 16.42 2.86 11.10
CA GLY A 145 15.10 3.33 11.52
C GLY A 145 13.95 2.84 10.66
N VAL A 146 14.20 2.18 9.53
CA VAL A 146 13.18 1.45 8.77
C VAL A 146 13.08 0.05 9.37
N GLN A 147 11.87 -0.37 9.73
CA GLN A 147 11.63 -1.68 10.34
C GLN A 147 11.11 -2.70 9.34
N ASP A 148 10.13 -2.29 8.53
CA ASP A 148 9.52 -3.17 7.53
C ASP A 148 9.18 -2.37 6.27
N VAL A 149 9.20 -3.07 5.14
CA VAL A 149 8.62 -2.59 3.89
C VAL A 149 7.55 -3.59 3.45
N GLY A 150 6.36 -3.10 3.16
CA GLY A 150 5.24 -3.93 2.73
C GLY A 150 4.82 -3.61 1.31
N VAL A 151 4.27 -4.62 0.63
CA VAL A 151 3.56 -4.48 -0.63
C VAL A 151 2.15 -5.01 -0.44
N GLU A 152 1.17 -4.23 -0.83
CA GLU A 152 -0.25 -4.58 -0.83
C GLU A 152 -0.82 -4.47 -2.25
N LEU A 153 -1.65 -5.43 -2.62
CA LEU A 153 -2.51 -5.37 -3.79
C LEU A 153 -3.96 -5.36 -3.32
N THR A 154 -4.67 -4.29 -3.61
CA THR A 154 -6.12 -4.20 -3.40
C THR A 154 -6.85 -4.43 -4.72
N ILE A 155 -7.98 -5.14 -4.70
CA ILE A 155 -8.82 -5.42 -5.87
C ILE A 155 -10.21 -4.83 -5.64
N PHE A 156 -10.79 -4.28 -6.72
CA PHE A 156 -12.14 -3.68 -6.75
C PHE A 156 -13.18 -4.64 -7.32
#